data_84e9062658af0ac77de50d8f1bc56c40
#
_entry.id   84e9062658af0ac77de50d8f1bc56c40
#
_cell.length_a   1.000
_cell.length_b   1.000
_cell.length_c   1.000
_cell.angle_alpha   90.00
_cell.angle_beta   90.00
_cell.angle_gamma   90.00
#
_symmetry.space_group_name_H-M   'P 1'
#
loop_
_entity.id
_entity.type
_entity.pdbx_description
1 polymer ?
#
loop_
_entity_poly.entity_id
_entity_poly.type
_entity_poly.pdbx_seq_one_letter_code
_entity_poly.pdbx_strand_id
1 'polypeptide(L)'
;MDIVSITSFLGVAALLTVMPGPDNLFVLAQCISNGKYAGISTSLGLCTGLLGHIAAATLGLSAIIYQSALAFAIVKYAGAAYLLYLAYKTFTAKDSALAVENKEAIEYKVLYKKGVIMNLLNPKVSLFFLALLPQFVNHSTGHATQQMLVYGAVFLVQALIIFTLISLFAGKVGEFLRKSPALSKRLNLVQGSIFTLIGLKIAFSEK
;
A
#
# COMPACT_ATOMS: atom_id res chain seq x y z
N MET A 1 -10.09 6.94 20.22
CA MET A 1 -9.05 7.27 19.20
C MET A 1 -8.71 8.73 19.37
N ASP A 2 -7.45 9.07 19.43
CA ASP A 2 -7.00 10.45 19.49
C ASP A 2 -6.58 10.97 18.10
N ILE A 3 -6.54 12.28 17.94
CA ILE A 3 -6.18 12.94 16.68
C ILE A 3 -4.72 12.62 16.29
N VAL A 4 -3.82 12.48 17.27
CA VAL A 4 -2.41 12.19 17.02
C VAL A 4 -2.25 10.82 16.38
N SER A 5 -2.96 9.80 16.88
CA SER A 5 -2.96 8.46 16.28
C SER A 5 -3.50 8.45 14.85
N ILE A 6 -4.60 9.18 14.59
CA ILE A 6 -5.18 9.27 13.24
C ILE A 6 -4.23 9.98 12.27
N THR A 7 -3.64 11.10 12.67
CA THR A 7 -2.71 11.86 11.80
C THR A 7 -1.41 11.09 11.56
N SER A 8 -0.88 10.39 12.56
CA SER A 8 0.28 9.54 12.43
C SER A 8 0.00 8.37 11.47
N PHE A 9 -1.16 7.72 11.62
CA PHE A 9 -1.59 6.66 10.70
C PHE A 9 -1.73 7.19 9.27
N LEU A 10 -2.40 8.35 9.09
CA LEU A 10 -2.57 8.97 7.78
C LEU A 10 -1.23 9.27 7.11
N GLY A 11 -0.26 9.78 7.87
CA GLY A 11 1.10 10.04 7.36
C GLY A 11 1.78 8.75 6.86
N VAL A 12 1.73 7.68 7.66
CA VAL A 12 2.31 6.38 7.28
C VAL A 12 1.58 5.77 6.09
N ALA A 13 0.25 5.81 6.08
CA ALA A 13 -0.59 5.31 4.99
C ALA A 13 -0.32 6.06 3.67
N ALA A 14 -0.24 7.39 3.73
CA ALA A 14 0.06 8.22 2.56
C ALA A 14 1.47 7.93 2.01
N LEU A 15 2.47 7.85 2.88
CA LEU A 15 3.82 7.46 2.49
C LEU A 15 3.81 6.10 1.78
N LEU A 16 3.16 5.09 2.37
CA LEU A 16 3.07 3.77 1.78
C LEU A 16 2.39 3.80 0.41
N THR A 17 1.33 4.59 0.26
CA THR A 17 0.57 4.69 -0.99
C THR A 17 1.34 5.43 -2.07
N VAL A 18 2.03 6.53 -1.75
CA VAL A 18 2.83 7.30 -2.72
C VAL A 18 4.09 6.55 -3.16
N MET A 19 4.64 5.70 -2.29
CA MET A 19 5.85 4.94 -2.60
C MET A 19 5.72 4.10 -3.86
N PRO A 20 6.66 4.21 -4.81
CA PRO A 20 6.65 3.44 -6.03
C PRO A 20 6.56 1.93 -5.73
N GLY A 21 5.54 1.30 -6.25
CA GLY A 21 5.30 -0.13 -6.10
C GLY A 21 4.50 -0.65 -7.28
N PRO A 22 4.20 -1.96 -7.34
CA PRO A 22 3.47 -2.54 -8.45
C PRO A 22 2.18 -1.78 -8.78
N ASP A 23 1.41 -1.38 -7.77
CA ASP A 23 0.14 -0.68 -7.93
C ASP A 23 0.33 0.68 -8.61
N ASN A 24 1.26 1.51 -8.11
CA ASN A 24 1.53 2.84 -8.63
C ASN A 24 2.08 2.78 -10.05
N LEU A 25 3.03 1.86 -10.29
CA LEU A 25 3.62 1.67 -11.61
C LEU A 25 2.59 1.18 -12.61
N PHE A 26 1.68 0.30 -12.20
CA PHE A 26 0.61 -0.19 -13.05
C PHE A 26 -0.39 0.91 -13.40
N VAL A 27 -0.86 1.70 -12.41
CA VAL A 27 -1.71 2.88 -12.66
C VAL A 27 -1.02 3.84 -13.64
N LEU A 28 0.25 4.17 -13.37
CA LEU A 28 1.01 5.09 -14.21
C LEU A 28 1.17 4.56 -15.63
N ALA A 29 1.52 3.28 -15.80
CA ALA A 29 1.64 2.63 -17.10
C ALA A 29 0.31 2.64 -17.86
N GLN A 30 -0.81 2.34 -17.20
CA GLN A 30 -2.13 2.40 -17.84
C GLN A 30 -2.50 3.82 -18.25
N CYS A 31 -2.17 4.83 -17.43
CA CYS A 31 -2.40 6.22 -17.80
C CYS A 31 -1.58 6.64 -19.03
N ILE A 32 -0.33 6.24 -19.11
CA ILE A 32 0.57 6.59 -20.22
C ILE A 32 0.15 5.88 -21.51
N SER A 33 -0.24 4.60 -21.43
CA SER A 33 -0.59 3.78 -22.59
C SER A 33 -2.02 3.99 -23.08
N ASN A 34 -2.99 4.16 -22.16
CA ASN A 34 -4.43 4.10 -22.43
C ASN A 34 -5.19 5.34 -21.94
N GLY A 35 -4.45 6.37 -21.48
CA GLY A 35 -5.01 7.64 -21.03
C GLY A 35 -5.50 7.64 -19.56
N LYS A 36 -5.82 8.84 -19.07
CA LYS A 36 -6.15 9.07 -17.66
C LYS A 36 -7.33 8.22 -17.12
N TYR A 37 -8.31 7.95 -17.96
CA TYR A 37 -9.50 7.16 -17.57
C TYR A 37 -9.19 5.68 -17.36
N ALA A 38 -8.20 5.14 -18.08
CA ALA A 38 -7.67 3.81 -17.83
C ALA A 38 -6.99 3.73 -16.46
N GLY A 39 -6.19 4.73 -16.10
CA GLY A 39 -5.61 4.85 -14.79
C GLY A 39 -6.66 4.97 -13.68
N ILE A 40 -7.69 5.80 -13.87
CA ILE A 40 -8.78 5.95 -12.90
C ILE A 40 -9.52 4.62 -12.71
N SER A 41 -9.85 3.90 -13.80
CA SER A 41 -10.49 2.59 -13.69
C SER A 41 -9.63 1.58 -12.93
N THR A 42 -8.32 1.55 -13.21
CA THR A 42 -7.36 0.73 -12.48
C THR A 42 -7.32 1.11 -10.98
N SER A 43 -7.27 2.40 -10.68
CA SER A 43 -7.24 2.94 -9.31
C SER A 43 -8.48 2.55 -8.52
N LEU A 44 -9.66 2.65 -9.14
CA LEU A 44 -10.91 2.19 -8.52
C LEU A 44 -10.87 0.68 -8.22
N GLY A 45 -10.30 -0.11 -9.13
CA GLY A 45 -10.08 -1.54 -8.90
C GLY A 45 -9.16 -1.80 -7.70
N LEU A 46 -8.01 -1.12 -7.63
CA LEU A 46 -7.08 -1.22 -6.51
C LEU A 46 -7.77 -0.85 -5.17
N CYS A 47 -8.51 0.25 -5.16
CA CYS A 47 -9.24 0.69 -3.97
C CYS A 47 -10.35 -0.30 -3.57
N THR A 48 -11.01 -0.96 -4.53
CA THR A 48 -11.95 -2.04 -4.23
C THR A 48 -11.25 -3.25 -3.61
N GLY A 49 -10.05 -3.60 -4.08
CA GLY A 49 -9.23 -4.66 -3.47
C GLY A 49 -8.87 -4.37 -2.02
N LEU A 50 -8.67 -3.09 -1.65
CA LEU A 50 -8.43 -2.69 -0.26
C LEU A 50 -9.56 -3.10 0.69
N LEU A 51 -10.81 -3.14 0.23
CA LEU A 51 -11.94 -3.58 1.04
C LEU A 51 -11.75 -5.03 1.51
N GLY A 52 -11.15 -5.89 0.68
CA GLY A 52 -10.80 -7.26 1.07
C GLY A 52 -9.77 -7.30 2.20
N HIS A 53 -8.74 -6.44 2.14
CA HIS A 53 -7.73 -6.34 3.20
C HIS A 53 -8.32 -5.76 4.49
N ILE A 54 -9.18 -4.74 4.38
CA ILE A 54 -9.89 -4.15 5.53
C ILE A 54 -10.76 -5.22 6.20
N ALA A 55 -11.55 -5.96 5.42
CA ALA A 55 -12.38 -7.04 5.92
C ALA A 55 -11.54 -8.14 6.59
N ALA A 56 -10.47 -8.60 5.94
CA ALA A 56 -9.57 -9.60 6.49
C ALA A 56 -8.92 -9.15 7.80
N ALA A 57 -8.42 -7.91 7.87
CA ALA A 57 -7.85 -7.34 9.08
C ALA A 57 -8.89 -7.23 10.20
N THR A 58 -10.09 -6.74 9.87
CA THR A 58 -11.15 -6.50 10.86
C THR A 58 -11.73 -7.81 11.41
N LEU A 59 -11.95 -8.80 10.54
CA LEU A 59 -12.58 -10.07 10.91
C LEU A 59 -11.55 -11.10 11.39
N GLY A 60 -10.41 -11.21 10.71
CA GLY A 60 -9.41 -12.23 10.97
C GLY A 60 -8.43 -11.84 12.08
N LEU A 61 -7.95 -10.61 12.04
CA LEU A 61 -6.91 -10.18 12.96
C LEU A 61 -7.43 -9.99 14.38
N SER A 62 -8.67 -9.50 14.55
CA SER A 62 -9.30 -9.44 15.88
C SER A 62 -9.35 -10.82 16.53
N ALA A 63 -9.75 -11.84 15.77
CA ALA A 63 -9.82 -13.22 16.29
C ALA A 63 -8.42 -13.77 16.64
N ILE A 64 -7.41 -13.52 15.80
CA ILE A 64 -6.04 -14.00 16.01
C ILE A 64 -5.36 -13.33 17.20
N ILE A 65 -5.49 -12.01 17.33
CA ILE A 65 -4.86 -11.24 18.40
C ILE A 65 -5.46 -11.61 19.77
N TYR A 66 -6.76 -11.84 19.82
CA TYR A 66 -7.43 -12.16 21.09
C TYR A 66 -7.25 -13.62 21.52
N GLN A 67 -7.03 -14.55 20.59
CA GLN A 67 -7.04 -15.99 20.89
C GLN A 67 -5.67 -16.65 21.03
N SER A 68 -4.59 -16.10 20.44
CA SER A 68 -3.29 -16.78 20.46
C SER A 68 -2.08 -15.84 20.38
N ALA A 69 -1.28 -15.83 21.45
CA ALA A 69 0.00 -15.12 21.45
C ALA A 69 0.96 -15.66 20.38
N LEU A 70 0.89 -16.96 20.07
CA LEU A 70 1.71 -17.59 19.03
C LEU A 70 1.30 -17.10 17.65
N ALA A 71 -0.01 -17.05 17.34
CA ALA A 71 -0.50 -16.56 16.06
C ALA A 71 -0.13 -15.09 15.85
N PHE A 72 -0.23 -14.27 16.88
CA PHE A 72 0.25 -12.88 16.84
C PHE A 72 1.75 -12.80 16.56
N ALA A 73 2.57 -13.59 17.23
CA ALA A 73 4.01 -13.63 17.02
C ALA A 73 4.36 -14.04 15.58
N ILE A 74 3.68 -15.05 15.02
CA ILE A 74 3.89 -15.48 13.64
C ILE A 74 3.58 -14.35 12.67
N VAL A 75 2.42 -13.69 12.78
CA VAL A 75 2.03 -12.57 11.90
C VAL A 75 3.01 -11.41 12.05
N LYS A 76 3.39 -11.07 13.28
CA LYS A 76 4.35 -10.01 13.60
C LYS A 76 5.70 -10.26 12.92
N TYR A 77 6.32 -11.41 13.16
CA TYR A 77 7.64 -11.70 12.61
C TYR A 77 7.62 -11.95 11.10
N ALA A 78 6.58 -12.58 10.56
CA ALA A 78 6.41 -12.72 9.11
C ALA A 78 6.27 -11.35 8.44
N GLY A 79 5.48 -10.45 9.02
CA GLY A 79 5.31 -9.08 8.54
C GLY A 79 6.61 -8.28 8.59
N ALA A 80 7.35 -8.35 9.71
CA ALA A 80 8.65 -7.70 9.85
C ALA A 80 9.67 -8.22 8.82
N ALA A 81 9.81 -9.55 8.70
CA ALA A 81 10.71 -10.18 7.74
C ALA A 81 10.39 -9.78 6.30
N TYR A 82 9.10 -9.71 5.97
CA TYR A 82 8.69 -9.30 4.62
C TYR A 82 8.95 -7.81 4.35
N LEU A 83 8.73 -6.93 5.31
CA LEU A 83 9.07 -5.51 5.16
C LEU A 83 10.58 -5.31 4.95
N LEU A 84 11.41 -6.08 5.66
CA LEU A 84 12.86 -6.10 5.44
C LEU A 84 13.22 -6.65 4.05
N TYR A 85 12.52 -7.68 3.59
CA TYR A 85 12.66 -8.18 2.21
C TYR A 85 12.26 -7.13 1.16
N LEU A 86 11.15 -6.40 1.38
CA LEU A 86 10.77 -5.29 0.49
C LEU A 86 11.80 -4.16 0.52
N ALA A 87 12.36 -3.84 1.69
CA ALA A 87 13.45 -2.89 1.81
C ALA A 87 14.66 -3.30 0.94
N TYR A 88 15.10 -4.54 1.09
CA TYR A 88 16.18 -5.11 0.28
C TYR A 88 15.88 -5.02 -1.22
N LYS A 89 14.69 -5.47 -1.65
CA LYS A 89 14.27 -5.36 -3.06
C LYS A 89 14.27 -3.93 -3.57
N THR A 90 13.84 -2.99 -2.73
CA THR A 90 13.79 -1.57 -3.10
C THR A 90 15.18 -0.97 -3.25
N PHE A 91 16.12 -1.32 -2.36
CA PHE A 91 17.51 -0.87 -2.47
C PHE A 91 18.25 -1.47 -3.67
N THR A 92 17.88 -2.70 -4.07
CA THR A 92 18.52 -3.41 -5.18
C THR A 92 17.80 -3.24 -6.52
N ALA A 93 16.68 -2.51 -6.54
CA ALA A 93 15.91 -2.26 -7.75
C ALA A 93 16.79 -1.48 -8.75
N LYS A 94 17.02 -2.09 -9.90
CA LYS A 94 17.58 -1.39 -11.07
C LYS A 94 16.48 -0.51 -11.66
N ASP A 95 16.86 0.64 -12.22
CA ASP A 95 15.93 1.56 -12.87
C ASP A 95 15.11 0.80 -13.94
N SER A 96 13.91 0.41 -13.58
CA SER A 96 12.99 -0.20 -14.54
C SER A 96 12.39 0.94 -15.35
N ALA A 97 12.93 1.15 -16.53
CA ALA A 97 12.29 2.00 -17.53
C ALA A 97 10.84 1.52 -17.67
N LEU A 98 9.87 2.45 -17.59
CA LEU A 98 8.48 2.19 -17.89
C LEU A 98 8.40 1.68 -19.33
N ALA A 99 8.39 0.38 -19.53
CA ALA A 99 8.21 -0.23 -20.82
C ALA A 99 6.74 -0.01 -21.22
N VAL A 100 6.50 0.94 -22.07
CA VAL A 100 5.19 1.19 -22.67
C VAL A 100 5.07 0.28 -23.87
N GLU A 101 4.45 -0.88 -23.71
CA GLU A 101 3.98 -1.67 -24.84
C GLU A 101 2.71 -1.01 -25.41
N ASN A 102 2.74 -0.64 -26.67
CA ASN A 102 1.54 -0.27 -27.41
C ASN A 102 0.61 -1.47 -27.47
N LYS A 103 -0.49 -1.42 -26.72
CA LYS A 103 -1.53 -2.45 -26.73
C LYS A 103 -2.84 -1.87 -27.25
N GLU A 104 -3.60 -2.74 -27.94
CA GLU A 104 -4.98 -2.48 -28.34
C GLU A 104 -5.80 -1.89 -27.19
N ALA A 105 -6.79 -1.06 -27.51
CA ALA A 105 -7.64 -0.39 -26.53
C ALA A 105 -8.24 -1.40 -25.54
N ILE A 106 -7.78 -1.37 -24.30
CA ILE A 106 -8.24 -2.28 -23.25
C ILE A 106 -9.53 -1.71 -22.65
N GLU A 107 -10.57 -2.55 -22.51
CA GLU A 107 -11.79 -2.16 -21.81
C GLU A 107 -11.52 -1.75 -20.36
N TYR A 108 -12.08 -0.66 -19.92
CA TYR A 108 -11.94 -0.15 -18.54
C TYR A 108 -12.37 -1.18 -17.49
N LYS A 109 -13.38 -2.00 -17.79
CA LYS A 109 -13.83 -3.08 -16.92
C LYS A 109 -12.75 -4.14 -16.69
N VAL A 110 -11.94 -4.43 -17.69
CA VAL A 110 -10.81 -5.35 -17.58
C VAL A 110 -9.71 -4.78 -16.68
N LEU A 111 -9.42 -3.47 -16.84
CA LEU A 111 -8.45 -2.77 -16.01
C LEU A 111 -8.89 -2.69 -14.54
N TYR A 112 -10.17 -2.42 -14.30
CA TYR A 112 -10.76 -2.45 -12.96
C TYR A 112 -10.56 -3.82 -12.31
N LYS A 113 -10.94 -4.92 -12.98
CA LYS A 113 -10.77 -6.28 -12.47
C LYS A 113 -9.30 -6.61 -12.18
N LYS A 114 -8.40 -6.22 -13.09
CA LYS A 114 -6.95 -6.38 -12.88
C LYS A 114 -6.48 -5.62 -11.63
N GLY A 115 -6.96 -4.38 -11.44
CA GLY A 115 -6.67 -3.60 -10.25
C GLY A 115 -7.11 -4.31 -8.96
N VAL A 116 -8.35 -4.84 -8.93
CA VAL A 116 -8.86 -5.59 -7.77
C VAL A 116 -7.96 -6.78 -7.45
N ILE A 117 -7.68 -7.63 -8.43
CA ILE A 117 -6.87 -8.84 -8.24
C ILE A 117 -5.44 -8.46 -7.81
N MET A 118 -4.87 -7.47 -8.47
CA MET A 118 -3.50 -7.03 -8.19
C MET A 118 -3.35 -6.50 -6.77
N ASN A 119 -4.33 -5.72 -6.27
CA ASN A 119 -4.30 -5.22 -4.91
C ASN A 119 -4.53 -6.35 -3.90
N LEU A 120 -5.51 -7.24 -4.10
CA LEU A 120 -5.75 -8.39 -3.23
C LEU A 120 -4.53 -9.30 -3.10
N LEU A 121 -3.76 -9.46 -4.19
CA LEU A 121 -2.53 -10.24 -4.20
C LEU A 121 -1.29 -9.41 -3.84
N ASN A 122 -1.45 -8.12 -3.51
CA ASN A 122 -0.31 -7.27 -3.18
C ASN A 122 0.17 -7.53 -1.74
N PRO A 123 1.31 -8.19 -1.58
CA PRO A 123 1.79 -8.54 -0.24
C PRO A 123 2.21 -7.32 0.58
N LYS A 124 2.58 -6.20 -0.06
CA LYS A 124 2.85 -4.92 0.61
C LYS A 124 1.61 -4.43 1.36
N VAL A 125 0.45 -4.49 0.72
CA VAL A 125 -0.83 -4.06 1.31
C VAL A 125 -1.29 -5.04 2.37
N SER A 126 -1.25 -6.35 2.06
CA SER A 126 -1.63 -7.41 3.02
C SER A 126 -0.91 -7.24 4.35
N LEU A 127 0.40 -7.06 4.30
CA LEU A 127 1.22 -6.97 5.52
C LEU A 127 1.09 -5.65 6.24
N PHE A 128 0.82 -4.57 5.50
CA PHE A 128 0.45 -3.31 6.14
C PHE A 128 -0.80 -3.50 7.01
N PHE A 129 -1.84 -4.11 6.47
CA PHE A 129 -3.09 -4.34 7.21
C PHE A 129 -2.94 -5.37 8.33
N LEU A 130 -2.13 -6.39 8.15
CA LEU A 130 -1.95 -7.45 9.15
C LEU A 130 -0.95 -7.09 10.24
N ALA A 131 0.14 -6.40 9.92
CA ALA A 131 1.22 -6.18 10.87
C ALA A 131 1.28 -4.75 11.41
N LEU A 132 0.96 -3.75 10.60
CA LEU A 132 1.12 -2.35 10.99
C LEU A 132 -0.17 -1.72 11.52
N LEU A 133 -1.31 -1.96 10.89
CA LEU A 133 -2.59 -1.36 11.31
C LEU A 133 -2.92 -1.66 12.78
N PRO A 134 -2.72 -2.87 13.33
CA PRO A 134 -2.98 -3.15 14.74
C PRO A 134 -2.18 -2.30 15.72
N GLN A 135 -1.00 -1.82 15.32
CA GLN A 135 -0.14 -1.00 16.19
C GLN A 135 -0.73 0.39 16.47
N PHE A 136 -1.71 0.82 15.67
CA PHE A 136 -2.45 2.06 15.87
C PHE A 136 -3.73 1.85 16.70
N VAL A 137 -4.10 0.58 16.95
CA VAL A 137 -5.31 0.24 17.69
C VAL A 137 -5.05 0.30 19.20
N ASN A 138 -5.87 1.07 19.90
CA ASN A 138 -5.82 1.10 21.36
C ASN A 138 -6.71 -0.01 21.93
N HIS A 139 -6.08 -1.07 22.41
CA HIS A 139 -6.78 -2.24 22.95
C HIS A 139 -7.46 -1.97 24.31
N SER A 140 -6.99 -0.97 25.08
CA SER A 140 -7.55 -0.65 26.39
C SER A 140 -8.97 -0.08 26.35
N THR A 141 -9.40 0.43 25.19
CA THR A 141 -10.74 1.02 25.01
C THR A 141 -11.83 0.01 24.63
N GLY A 142 -11.48 -1.25 24.37
CA GLY A 142 -12.43 -2.32 24.04
C GLY A 142 -13.10 -2.26 22.65
N HIS A 143 -12.77 -1.28 21.80
CA HIS A 143 -13.41 -1.08 20.48
C HIS A 143 -12.45 -1.32 19.31
N ALA A 144 -11.62 -2.37 19.38
CA ALA A 144 -10.57 -2.64 18.39
C ALA A 144 -11.10 -2.78 16.95
N THR A 145 -12.19 -3.52 16.76
CA THR A 145 -12.83 -3.72 15.44
C THR A 145 -13.29 -2.40 14.82
N GLN A 146 -13.91 -1.53 15.61
CA GLN A 146 -14.37 -0.22 15.14
C GLN A 146 -13.17 0.68 14.78
N GLN A 147 -12.12 0.67 15.59
CA GLN A 147 -10.89 1.42 15.29
C GLN A 147 -10.26 0.93 13.99
N MET A 148 -10.17 -0.38 13.76
CA MET A 148 -9.65 -0.96 12.52
C MET A 148 -10.48 -0.54 11.30
N LEU A 149 -11.81 -0.51 11.41
CA LEU A 149 -12.69 -0.03 10.34
C LEU A 149 -12.45 1.46 10.03
N VAL A 150 -12.30 2.29 11.05
CA VAL A 150 -12.02 3.73 10.86
C VAL A 150 -10.67 3.93 10.20
N TYR A 151 -9.60 3.26 10.66
CA TYR A 151 -8.29 3.32 10.01
C TYR A 151 -8.34 2.77 8.59
N GLY A 152 -9.07 1.68 8.35
CA GLY A 152 -9.30 1.14 7.00
C GLY A 152 -9.98 2.14 6.08
N ALA A 153 -11.02 2.83 6.57
CA ALA A 153 -11.71 3.89 5.82
C ALA A 153 -10.78 5.08 5.53
N VAL A 154 -10.00 5.52 6.50
CA VAL A 154 -8.98 6.57 6.31
C VAL A 154 -7.96 6.16 5.24
N PHE A 155 -7.49 4.90 5.29
CA PHE A 155 -6.59 4.37 4.26
C PHE A 155 -7.25 4.37 2.88
N LEU A 156 -8.48 3.90 2.77
CA LEU A 156 -9.22 3.84 1.50
C LEU A 156 -9.40 5.22 0.89
N VAL A 157 -9.84 6.20 1.67
CA VAL A 157 -10.08 7.56 1.19
C VAL A 157 -8.79 8.21 0.72
N GLN A 158 -7.70 8.14 1.51
CA GLN A 158 -6.43 8.72 1.11
C GLN A 158 -5.83 8.01 -0.12
N ALA A 159 -5.96 6.69 -0.22
CA ALA A 159 -5.50 5.93 -1.38
C ALA A 159 -6.26 6.32 -2.65
N LEU A 160 -7.59 6.47 -2.55
CA LEU A 160 -8.42 6.93 -3.66
C LEU A 160 -8.00 8.32 -4.15
N ILE A 161 -7.75 9.25 -3.24
CA ILE A 161 -7.26 10.59 -3.55
C ILE A 161 -5.91 10.51 -4.26
N ILE A 162 -4.94 9.80 -3.68
CA ILE A 162 -3.58 9.70 -4.23
C ILE A 162 -3.57 9.04 -5.60
N PHE A 163 -4.23 7.90 -5.79
CA PHE A 163 -4.29 7.23 -7.08
C PHE A 163 -5.02 8.06 -8.13
N THR A 164 -6.06 8.81 -7.74
CA THR A 164 -6.73 9.74 -8.65
C THR A 164 -5.79 10.86 -9.08
N LEU A 165 -5.04 11.44 -8.15
CA LEU A 165 -4.04 12.47 -8.47
C LEU A 165 -2.94 11.91 -9.39
N ILE A 166 -2.42 10.69 -9.10
CA ILE A 166 -1.46 10.02 -9.99
C ILE A 166 -2.06 9.87 -11.39
N SER A 167 -3.32 9.45 -11.50
CA SER A 167 -3.99 9.26 -12.79
C SER A 167 -4.19 10.56 -13.57
N LEU A 168 -4.54 11.65 -12.88
CA LEU A 168 -4.73 12.96 -13.51
C LEU A 168 -3.41 13.58 -13.98
N PHE A 169 -2.34 13.39 -13.22
CA PHE A 169 -1.03 13.98 -13.49
C PHE A 169 -0.02 13.00 -14.10
N ALA A 170 -0.46 11.82 -14.51
CA ALA A 170 0.40 10.74 -15.00
C ALA A 170 1.39 11.16 -16.10
N GLY A 171 0.97 12.00 -17.03
CA GLY A 171 1.86 12.51 -18.09
C GLY A 171 3.06 13.28 -17.54
N LYS A 172 2.82 14.20 -16.59
CA LYS A 172 3.87 14.99 -15.92
C LYS A 172 4.73 14.10 -15.02
N VAL A 173 4.12 13.20 -14.27
CA VAL A 173 4.81 12.26 -13.39
C VAL A 173 5.71 11.31 -14.19
N GLY A 174 5.21 10.73 -15.28
CA GLY A 174 5.99 9.86 -16.13
C GLY A 174 7.17 10.57 -16.81
N GLU A 175 6.96 11.80 -17.28
CA GLU A 175 8.02 12.62 -17.86
C GLU A 175 9.10 12.98 -16.81
N PHE A 176 8.66 13.36 -15.60
CA PHE A 176 9.55 13.70 -14.49
C PHE A 176 10.40 12.52 -14.03
N LEU A 177 9.80 11.34 -13.91
CA LEU A 177 10.53 10.12 -13.54
C LEU A 177 11.53 9.69 -14.61
N ARG A 178 11.18 9.82 -15.90
CA ARG A 178 12.09 9.49 -17.00
C ARG A 178 13.28 10.44 -17.12
N LYS A 179 13.07 11.72 -16.82
CA LYS A 179 14.13 12.74 -16.90
C LYS A 179 15.10 12.73 -15.72
N SER A 180 14.79 12.03 -14.65
CA SER A 180 15.59 12.09 -13.42
C SER A 180 15.83 10.72 -12.78
N PRO A 181 16.74 9.91 -13.34
CA PRO A 181 17.12 8.61 -12.74
C PRO A 181 17.62 8.76 -11.30
N ALA A 182 18.31 9.86 -11.00
CA ALA A 182 18.77 10.17 -9.65
C ALA A 182 17.61 10.33 -8.65
N LEU A 183 16.46 10.84 -9.09
CA LEU A 183 15.27 10.96 -8.25
C LEU A 183 14.67 9.59 -7.98
N SER A 184 14.56 8.73 -9.00
CA SER A 184 14.08 7.35 -8.82
C SER A 184 14.92 6.62 -7.77
N LYS A 185 16.24 6.75 -7.85
CA LYS A 185 17.18 6.17 -6.88
C LYS A 185 17.00 6.74 -5.46
N ARG A 186 16.77 8.05 -5.33
CA ARG A 186 16.50 8.68 -4.03
C ARG A 186 15.16 8.20 -3.44
N LEU A 187 14.11 8.08 -4.26
CA LEU A 187 12.81 7.56 -3.83
C LEU A 187 12.95 6.12 -3.34
N ASN A 188 13.68 5.27 -4.06
CA ASN A 188 13.97 3.91 -3.65
C ASN A 188 14.75 3.86 -2.31
N LEU A 189 15.72 4.76 -2.13
CA LEU A 189 16.47 4.85 -0.86
C LEU A 189 15.55 5.21 0.31
N VAL A 190 14.74 6.24 0.16
CA VAL A 190 13.76 6.68 1.18
C VAL A 190 12.78 5.55 1.50
N GLN A 191 12.21 4.91 0.47
CA GLN A 191 11.27 3.80 0.62
C GLN A 191 11.91 2.61 1.35
N GLY A 192 13.09 2.18 0.93
CA GLY A 192 13.80 1.09 1.56
C GLY A 192 14.11 1.38 3.03
N SER A 193 14.54 2.61 3.34
CA SER A 193 14.80 3.04 4.71
C SER A 193 13.53 3.00 5.57
N ILE A 194 12.39 3.47 5.05
CA ILE A 194 11.12 3.43 5.78
C ILE A 194 10.68 1.98 6.02
N PHE A 195 10.76 1.10 5.01
CA PHE A 195 10.43 -0.31 5.20
C PHE A 195 11.33 -0.97 6.24
N THR A 196 12.63 -0.64 6.25
CA THR A 196 13.57 -1.11 7.26
C THR A 196 13.16 -0.65 8.65
N LEU A 197 12.91 0.65 8.84
CA LEU A 197 12.52 1.21 10.14
C LEU A 197 11.20 0.62 10.66
N ILE A 198 10.19 0.49 9.79
CA ILE A 198 8.91 -0.09 10.17
C ILE A 198 9.07 -1.59 10.48
N GLY A 199 9.79 -2.34 9.66
CA GLY A 199 10.05 -3.76 9.89
C GLY A 199 10.77 -4.02 11.22
N LEU A 200 11.79 -3.25 11.54
CA LEU A 200 12.49 -3.31 12.82
C LEU A 200 11.55 -2.92 13.97
N LYS A 201 10.80 -1.82 13.84
CA LYS A 201 9.84 -1.41 14.87
C LYS A 201 8.82 -2.52 15.16
N ILE A 202 8.28 -3.18 14.13
CA ILE A 202 7.36 -4.31 14.29
C ILE A 202 8.07 -5.49 14.97
N ALA A 203 9.28 -5.84 14.56
CA ALA A 203 10.02 -6.95 15.15
C ALA A 203 10.27 -6.78 16.65
N PHE A 204 10.56 -5.55 17.08
CA PHE A 204 10.87 -5.23 18.47
C PHE A 204 9.68 -4.68 19.29
N SER A 205 8.48 -4.55 18.69
CA SER A 205 7.29 -4.14 19.45
C SER A 205 6.90 -5.22 20.44
N GLU A 206 6.68 -4.83 21.69
CA GLU A 206 6.06 -5.69 22.71
C GLU A 206 4.55 -5.78 22.48
N LYS A 207 3.94 -6.82 23.06
CA LYS A 207 2.49 -7.07 22.93
C LYS A 207 1.70 -6.13 23.84
#